data_f26d14da9a2d46244907dd11e26791c7
#
_entry.id   f26d14da9a2d46244907dd11e26791c7
#
_cell.length_a   1.000
_cell.length_b   1.000
_cell.length_c   1.000
_cell.angle_alpha   90.00
_cell.angle_beta   90.00
_cell.angle_gamma   90.00
#
_symmetry.space_group_name_H-M   'P 1'
#
loop_
_entity.id
_entity.type
_entity.pdbx_description
1 polymer ?
#
loop_
_entity_poly.entity_id
_entity_poly.type
_entity_poly.pdbx_seq_one_letter_code
_entity_poly.pdbx_strand_id
1 'polypeptide(L)'
;MNITIDHILAGVSAGGQYALIAIGYTMVYGILRLINFAHGDVFMVAGLIMVYTSASLPLYVSIPIVLVGTVLLGALIERAAYRPLRSAPRMSVMISAIGVSYLLENLALYITGGLPQVYPDIPWISDSVTILGATTKRVTLITPVLTLFLVVVLVLLIRYTKIGMAMRAVSK
;
A
#
# COMPACT_ATOMS: atom_id res chain seq x y z
N MET A 1 -27.94 -8.32 -16.98
CA MET A 1 -26.67 -8.21 -16.24
C MET A 1 -25.63 -7.67 -17.22
N ASN A 2 -25.21 -6.41 -17.04
CA ASN A 2 -24.27 -5.78 -17.99
C ASN A 2 -22.83 -6.12 -17.56
N ILE A 3 -22.38 -7.31 -17.93
CA ILE A 3 -21.05 -7.86 -17.63
C ILE A 3 -19.93 -6.87 -18.00
N THR A 4 -20.09 -6.11 -19.08
CA THR A 4 -19.11 -5.12 -19.54
C THR A 4 -18.92 -3.97 -18.55
N ILE A 5 -19.99 -3.44 -17.96
CA ILE A 5 -19.93 -2.35 -16.98
C ILE A 5 -19.27 -2.83 -15.68
N ASP A 6 -19.61 -4.02 -15.21
CA ASP A 6 -18.98 -4.62 -14.03
C ASP A 6 -17.48 -4.78 -14.20
N HIS A 7 -17.03 -5.26 -15.37
CA HIS A 7 -15.60 -5.42 -15.65
C HIS A 7 -14.87 -4.08 -15.75
N ILE A 8 -15.49 -3.05 -16.33
CA ILE A 8 -14.90 -1.70 -16.41
C ILE A 8 -14.76 -1.12 -15.00
N LEU A 9 -15.79 -1.19 -14.16
CA LEU A 9 -15.76 -0.70 -12.79
C LEU A 9 -14.70 -1.42 -11.95
N ALA A 10 -14.63 -2.74 -12.06
CA ALA A 10 -13.62 -3.55 -11.39
C ALA A 10 -12.19 -3.20 -11.87
N GLY A 11 -12.03 -3.01 -13.18
CA GLY A 11 -10.75 -2.61 -13.77
C GLY A 11 -10.28 -1.23 -13.32
N VAL A 12 -11.16 -0.25 -13.26
CA VAL A 12 -10.86 1.10 -12.75
C VAL A 12 -10.52 1.05 -11.26
N SER A 13 -11.24 0.24 -10.47
CA SER A 13 -10.95 0.06 -9.05
C SER A 13 -9.56 -0.56 -8.82
N ALA A 14 -9.26 -1.65 -9.52
CA ALA A 14 -7.95 -2.31 -9.45
C ALA A 14 -6.82 -1.39 -9.95
N GLY A 15 -7.03 -0.70 -11.07
CA GLY A 15 -6.09 0.29 -11.61
C GLY A 15 -5.79 1.42 -10.64
N GLY A 16 -6.80 1.88 -9.90
CA GLY A 16 -6.65 2.87 -8.84
C GLY A 16 -5.71 2.39 -7.72
N GLN A 17 -5.86 1.15 -7.28
CA GLN A 17 -4.98 0.57 -6.25
C GLN A 17 -3.53 0.47 -6.75
N TYR A 18 -3.31 -0.02 -7.97
CA TYR A 18 -1.98 -0.05 -8.57
C TYR A 18 -1.36 1.33 -8.74
N ALA A 19 -2.17 2.34 -9.09
CA ALA A 19 -1.70 3.72 -9.19
C ALA A 19 -1.19 4.26 -7.84
N LEU A 20 -1.89 3.99 -6.72
CA LEU A 20 -1.43 4.37 -5.38
C LEU A 20 -0.10 3.72 -5.02
N ILE A 21 0.04 2.42 -5.28
CA ILE A 21 1.28 1.69 -5.03
C ILE A 21 2.41 2.28 -5.87
N ALA A 22 2.17 2.52 -7.16
CA ALA A 22 3.16 3.08 -8.08
C ALA A 22 3.60 4.50 -7.68
N ILE A 23 2.68 5.34 -7.24
CA ILE A 23 2.99 6.71 -6.77
C ILE A 23 3.82 6.64 -5.48
N GLY A 24 3.45 5.79 -4.52
CA GLY A 24 4.23 5.58 -3.30
C GLY A 24 5.65 5.09 -3.62
N TYR A 25 5.77 4.14 -4.54
CA TYR A 25 7.06 3.63 -5.01
C TYR A 25 7.93 4.71 -5.68
N THR A 26 7.34 5.48 -6.59
CA THR A 26 8.06 6.55 -7.31
C THR A 26 8.50 7.68 -6.39
N MET A 27 7.73 7.98 -5.34
CA MET A 27 8.14 8.94 -4.31
C MET A 27 9.41 8.47 -3.57
N VAL A 28 9.41 7.24 -3.10
CA VAL A 28 10.57 6.67 -2.40
C VAL A 28 11.78 6.63 -3.31
N TYR A 29 11.59 6.19 -4.56
CA TYR A 29 12.64 6.19 -5.57
C TYR A 29 13.18 7.60 -5.86
N GLY A 30 12.31 8.59 -5.98
CA GLY A 30 12.68 9.99 -6.22
C GLY A 30 13.58 10.57 -5.13
N ILE A 31 13.39 10.15 -3.88
CA ILE A 31 14.17 10.63 -2.73
C ILE A 31 15.48 9.85 -2.57
N LEU A 32 15.38 8.54 -2.56
CA LEU A 32 16.53 7.66 -2.26
C LEU A 32 17.37 7.34 -3.50
N ARG A 33 16.83 7.50 -4.70
CA ARG A 33 17.42 7.06 -6.00
C ARG A 33 17.84 5.58 -5.99
N LEU A 34 17.17 4.79 -5.17
CA LEU A 34 17.37 3.36 -5.02
C LEU A 34 16.03 2.64 -5.20
N ILE A 35 16.08 1.51 -5.92
CA ILE A 35 14.92 0.64 -6.11
C ILE A 35 14.66 -0.12 -4.81
N ASN A 36 13.51 0.14 -4.18
CA ASN A 36 13.10 -0.57 -2.98
C ASN A 36 12.21 -1.76 -3.35
N PHE A 37 12.81 -2.93 -3.54
CA PHE A 37 12.06 -4.16 -3.87
C PHE A 37 11.09 -4.58 -2.77
N ALA A 38 11.37 -4.26 -1.50
CA ALA A 38 10.49 -4.58 -0.37
C ALA A 38 9.23 -3.69 -0.28
N HIS A 39 9.02 -2.72 -1.19
CA HIS A 39 7.87 -1.81 -1.10
C HIS A 39 6.53 -2.54 -1.24
N GLY A 40 6.45 -3.49 -2.18
CA GLY A 40 5.27 -4.33 -2.35
C GLY A 40 4.97 -5.19 -1.12
N ASP A 41 6.01 -5.70 -0.47
CA ASP A 41 5.86 -6.55 0.71
C ASP A 41 5.44 -5.76 1.95
N VAL A 42 5.89 -4.50 2.07
CA VAL A 42 5.37 -3.59 3.09
C VAL A 42 3.87 -3.35 2.91
N PHE A 43 3.41 -3.19 1.66
CA PHE A 43 1.98 -3.10 1.35
C PHE A 43 1.25 -4.41 1.69
N MET A 44 1.82 -5.56 1.37
CA MET A 44 1.27 -6.88 1.74
C MET A 44 1.13 -7.01 3.26
N VAL A 45 2.16 -6.67 4.03
CA VAL A 45 2.12 -6.72 5.50
C VAL A 45 1.07 -5.76 6.06
N ALA A 46 0.92 -4.55 5.49
CA ALA A 46 -0.15 -3.64 5.87
C ALA A 46 -1.53 -4.27 5.66
N GLY A 47 -1.73 -4.97 4.55
CA GLY A 47 -2.94 -5.75 4.27
C GLY A 47 -3.20 -6.84 5.30
N LEU A 48 -2.17 -7.60 5.69
CA LEU A 48 -2.29 -8.63 6.72
C LEU A 48 -2.63 -8.03 8.09
N ILE A 49 -1.96 -6.95 8.51
CA ILE A 49 -2.30 -6.25 9.76
C ILE A 49 -3.77 -5.82 9.73
N MET A 50 -4.25 -5.30 8.59
CA MET A 50 -5.65 -4.88 8.45
C MET A 50 -6.61 -6.05 8.59
N VAL A 51 -6.34 -7.19 7.94
CA VAL A 51 -7.18 -8.40 8.04
C VAL A 51 -7.29 -8.86 9.49
N TYR A 52 -6.16 -9.02 10.18
CA TYR A 52 -6.15 -9.53 11.56
C TYR A 52 -6.76 -8.53 12.57
N THR A 53 -6.53 -7.24 12.39
CA THR A 53 -7.08 -6.23 13.31
C THR A 53 -8.57 -6.01 13.08
N SER A 54 -9.02 -5.97 11.83
CA SER A 54 -10.44 -5.76 11.53
C SER A 54 -11.33 -6.97 11.84
N ALA A 55 -10.74 -8.16 12.03
CA ALA A 55 -11.47 -9.32 12.53
C ALA A 55 -11.94 -9.17 14.00
N SER A 56 -11.23 -8.37 14.80
CA SER A 56 -11.48 -8.23 16.25
C SER A 56 -11.81 -6.81 16.69
N LEU A 57 -11.43 -5.81 15.89
CA LEU A 57 -11.54 -4.40 16.23
C LEU A 57 -12.36 -3.64 15.17
N PRO A 58 -13.06 -2.59 15.57
CA PRO A 58 -13.78 -1.74 14.62
C PRO A 58 -12.79 -1.01 13.67
N LEU A 59 -13.25 -0.70 12.47
CA LEU A 59 -12.46 -0.14 11.38
C LEU A 59 -11.70 1.14 11.77
N TYR A 60 -12.35 2.02 12.57
CA TYR A 60 -11.72 3.28 13.02
C TYR A 60 -10.53 3.09 13.97
N VAL A 61 -10.38 1.91 14.59
CA VAL A 61 -9.24 1.52 15.41
C VAL A 61 -8.20 0.78 14.55
N SER A 62 -8.66 -0.07 13.64
CA SER A 62 -7.79 -0.86 12.76
C SER A 62 -6.95 0.03 11.83
N ILE A 63 -7.53 1.08 11.26
CA ILE A 63 -6.82 2.00 10.36
C ILE A 63 -5.60 2.66 11.03
N PRO A 64 -5.70 3.30 12.20
CA PRO A 64 -4.53 3.82 12.90
C PRO A 64 -3.47 2.76 13.22
N ILE A 65 -3.89 1.56 13.62
CA ILE A 65 -2.95 0.46 13.91
C ILE A 65 -2.18 0.07 12.66
N VAL A 66 -2.84 -0.08 11.52
CA VAL A 66 -2.18 -0.37 10.23
C VAL A 66 -1.20 0.74 9.86
N LEU A 67 -1.60 2.00 9.97
CA LEU A 67 -0.73 3.14 9.65
C LEU A 67 0.52 3.15 10.53
N VAL A 68 0.35 3.04 11.84
CA VAL A 68 1.48 3.02 12.78
C VAL A 68 2.36 1.79 12.55
N GLY A 69 1.76 0.61 12.40
CA GLY A 69 2.48 -0.64 12.15
C GLY A 69 3.30 -0.59 10.85
N THR A 70 2.72 -0.06 9.79
CA THR A 70 3.41 0.09 8.49
C THR A 70 4.56 1.10 8.56
N VAL A 71 4.36 2.23 9.24
CA VAL A 71 5.43 3.23 9.45
C VAL A 71 6.56 2.64 10.29
N LEU A 72 6.25 1.91 11.37
CA LEU A 72 7.26 1.25 12.20
C LEU A 72 8.02 0.18 11.41
N LEU A 73 7.32 -0.63 10.61
CA LEU A 73 7.96 -1.61 9.73
C LEU A 73 8.91 -0.94 8.75
N GLY A 74 8.46 0.12 8.07
CA GLY A 74 9.31 0.88 7.14
C GLY A 74 10.54 1.48 7.83
N ALA A 75 10.38 2.05 9.02
CA ALA A 75 11.48 2.57 9.82
C ALA A 75 12.46 1.47 10.26
N LEU A 76 11.95 0.29 10.62
CA LEU A 76 12.76 -0.87 10.98
C LEU A 76 13.59 -1.34 9.79
N ILE A 77 12.98 -1.49 8.62
CA ILE A 77 13.66 -1.88 7.37
C ILE A 77 14.75 -0.86 7.01
N GLU A 78 14.43 0.44 7.07
CA GLU A 78 15.43 1.48 6.82
C GLU A 78 16.60 1.37 7.78
N ARG A 79 16.33 1.24 9.06
CA ARG A 79 17.37 1.22 10.11
C ARG A 79 18.21 -0.06 10.07
N ALA A 80 17.61 -1.22 9.83
CA ALA A 80 18.28 -2.51 9.90
C ALA A 80 18.95 -2.90 8.58
N ALA A 81 18.30 -2.64 7.44
CA ALA A 81 18.73 -3.14 6.14
C ALA A 81 19.38 -2.07 5.25
N TYR A 82 18.89 -0.81 5.26
CA TYR A 82 19.38 0.20 4.31
C TYR A 82 20.39 1.16 4.92
N ARG A 83 20.19 1.59 6.16
CA ARG A 83 21.08 2.54 6.82
C ARG A 83 22.53 2.05 6.93
N PRO A 84 22.82 0.78 7.28
CA PRO A 84 24.19 0.28 7.35
C PRO A 84 24.89 0.26 5.98
N LEU A 85 24.12 0.20 4.89
CA LEU A 85 24.63 0.08 3.52
C LEU A 85 24.66 1.41 2.76
N ARG A 86 24.44 2.55 3.41
CA ARG A 86 24.40 3.87 2.72
C ARG A 86 25.73 4.25 2.06
N SER A 87 26.85 3.77 2.57
CA SER A 87 28.19 3.97 1.98
C SER A 87 28.62 2.86 1.03
N ALA A 88 27.81 1.79 0.92
CA ALA A 88 28.11 0.65 0.05
C ALA A 88 27.70 0.92 -1.41
N PRO A 89 28.23 0.15 -2.36
CA PRO A 89 27.79 0.20 -3.74
C PRO A 89 26.26 -0.01 -3.88
N ARG A 90 25.62 0.65 -4.85
CA ARG A 90 24.17 0.55 -5.08
C ARG A 90 23.66 -0.88 -5.20
N MET A 91 24.47 -1.77 -5.79
CA MET A 91 24.14 -3.19 -5.92
C MET A 91 23.96 -3.88 -4.56
N SER A 92 24.77 -3.55 -3.56
CA SER A 92 24.65 -4.13 -2.20
C SER A 92 23.32 -3.74 -1.53
N VAL A 93 22.89 -2.48 -1.72
CA VAL A 93 21.60 -2.01 -1.21
C VAL A 93 20.43 -2.71 -1.92
N MET A 94 20.53 -2.92 -3.24
CA MET A 94 19.52 -3.66 -4.01
C MET A 94 19.40 -5.12 -3.55
N ILE A 95 20.53 -5.80 -3.34
CA ILE A 95 20.56 -7.18 -2.83
C ILE A 95 19.93 -7.24 -1.42
N SER A 96 20.25 -6.28 -0.56
CA SER A 96 19.63 -6.18 0.77
C SER A 96 18.11 -5.98 0.68
N ALA A 97 17.64 -5.14 -0.25
CA ALA A 97 16.21 -4.93 -0.48
C ALA A 97 15.50 -6.22 -0.93
N ILE A 98 16.12 -7.00 -1.82
CA ILE A 98 15.61 -8.32 -2.24
C ILE A 98 15.60 -9.29 -1.02
N GLY A 99 16.64 -9.29 -0.20
CA GLY A 99 16.69 -10.11 1.01
C GLY A 99 15.58 -9.78 2.00
N VAL A 100 15.27 -8.49 2.20
CA VAL A 100 14.15 -8.03 3.02
C VAL A 100 12.82 -8.47 2.41
N SER A 101 12.65 -8.35 1.09
CA SER A 101 11.47 -8.82 0.37
C SER A 101 11.20 -10.30 0.65
N TYR A 102 12.19 -11.17 0.42
CA TYR A 102 12.07 -12.60 0.71
C TYR A 102 11.79 -12.90 2.19
N LEU A 103 12.39 -12.14 3.11
CA LEU A 103 12.11 -12.29 4.53
C LEU A 103 10.63 -12.00 4.85
N LEU A 104 10.09 -10.90 4.33
CA LEU A 104 8.70 -10.51 4.57
C LEU A 104 7.71 -11.50 3.92
N GLU A 105 7.98 -11.94 2.69
CA GLU A 105 7.17 -12.95 2.00
C GLU A 105 7.12 -14.27 2.80
N ASN A 106 8.27 -14.80 3.19
CA ASN A 106 8.33 -16.06 3.95
C ASN A 106 7.72 -15.93 5.35
N LEU A 107 7.89 -14.76 5.99
CA LEU A 107 7.25 -14.50 7.28
C LEU A 107 5.73 -14.46 7.13
N ALA A 108 5.22 -13.80 6.09
CA ALA A 108 3.80 -13.79 5.78
C ALA A 108 3.26 -15.20 5.50
N LEU A 109 3.96 -16.00 4.69
CA LEU A 109 3.59 -17.40 4.44
C LEU A 109 3.57 -18.23 5.73
N TYR A 110 4.54 -18.02 6.61
CA TYR A 110 4.60 -18.71 7.90
C TYR A 110 3.41 -18.36 8.80
N ILE A 111 3.07 -17.07 8.90
CA ILE A 111 1.98 -16.57 9.75
C ILE A 111 0.61 -17.00 9.20
N THR A 112 0.43 -16.97 7.88
CA THR A 112 -0.85 -17.32 7.22
C THR A 112 -1.01 -18.80 6.94
N GLY A 113 0.05 -19.60 7.15
CA GLY A 113 0.08 -21.02 6.74
C GLY A 113 -0.01 -21.20 5.22
N GLY A 114 0.30 -20.16 4.42
CA GLY A 114 0.17 -20.18 2.96
C GLY A 114 -1.27 -20.11 2.44
N LEU A 115 -2.24 -19.87 3.33
CA LEU A 115 -3.65 -19.80 2.96
C LEU A 115 -4.05 -18.37 2.59
N PRO A 116 -4.89 -18.20 1.55
CA PRO A 116 -5.45 -16.89 1.23
C PRO A 116 -6.22 -16.31 2.41
N GLN A 117 -5.95 -15.05 2.74
CA GLN A 117 -6.65 -14.34 3.80
C GLN A 117 -7.79 -13.53 3.20
N VAL A 118 -8.95 -13.57 3.85
CA VAL A 118 -10.15 -12.86 3.41
C VAL A 118 -10.43 -11.72 4.38
N TYR A 119 -10.72 -10.54 3.86
CA TYR A 119 -11.16 -9.42 4.67
C TYR A 119 -12.50 -9.74 5.32
N PRO A 120 -12.68 -9.42 6.62
CA PRO A 120 -13.98 -9.54 7.28
C PRO A 120 -15.03 -8.70 6.54
N ASP A 121 -16.24 -9.22 6.45
CA ASP A 121 -17.36 -8.49 5.86
C ASP A 121 -17.68 -7.26 6.72
N ILE A 122 -17.50 -6.10 6.12
CA ILE A 122 -17.91 -4.83 6.72
C ILE A 122 -19.24 -4.44 6.06
N PRO A 123 -20.40 -4.60 6.74
CA PRO A 123 -21.71 -4.54 6.09
C PRO A 123 -21.90 -3.31 5.20
N TRP A 124 -21.45 -2.15 5.69
CA TRP A 124 -21.61 -0.90 4.96
C TRP A 124 -20.78 -0.80 3.67
N ILE A 125 -19.63 -1.46 3.59
CA ILE A 125 -18.69 -1.41 2.45
C ILE A 125 -18.93 -2.58 1.49
N SER A 126 -19.33 -3.73 2.05
CA SER A 126 -19.53 -4.99 1.31
C SER A 126 -20.89 -5.07 0.61
N ASP A 127 -21.84 -4.18 0.97
CA ASP A 127 -23.17 -4.15 0.36
C ASP A 127 -23.11 -3.99 -1.16
N SER A 128 -23.99 -4.71 -1.85
CA SER A 128 -24.13 -4.61 -3.29
C SER A 128 -24.99 -3.42 -3.67
N VAL A 129 -24.56 -2.66 -4.66
CA VAL A 129 -25.30 -1.54 -5.25
C VAL A 129 -25.50 -1.80 -6.73
N THR A 130 -26.72 -1.58 -7.23
CA THR A 130 -27.03 -1.70 -8.65
C THR A 130 -26.91 -0.33 -9.32
N ILE A 131 -25.98 -0.18 -10.26
CA ILE A 131 -25.76 1.03 -11.05
C ILE A 131 -25.86 0.67 -12.52
N LEU A 132 -26.72 1.35 -13.26
CA LEU A 132 -26.94 1.14 -14.70
C LEU A 132 -27.24 -0.33 -15.09
N GLY A 133 -27.89 -1.07 -14.17
CA GLY A 133 -28.21 -2.49 -14.38
C GLY A 133 -27.07 -3.46 -14.08
N ALA A 134 -25.92 -2.99 -13.61
CA ALA A 134 -24.81 -3.78 -13.13
C ALA A 134 -24.81 -3.82 -11.59
N THR A 135 -24.63 -5.00 -10.99
CA THR A 135 -24.60 -5.18 -9.52
C THR A 135 -23.15 -5.30 -9.07
N THR A 136 -22.63 -4.25 -8.44
CA THR A 136 -21.25 -4.21 -7.95
C THR A 136 -21.20 -3.93 -6.46
N LYS A 137 -20.07 -4.24 -5.80
CA LYS A 137 -19.87 -3.90 -4.38
C LYS A 137 -19.59 -2.40 -4.22
N ARG A 138 -20.08 -1.80 -3.13
CA ARG A 138 -19.77 -0.38 -2.82
C ARG A 138 -18.28 -0.09 -2.80
N VAL A 139 -17.46 -1.00 -2.30
CA VAL A 139 -16.00 -0.84 -2.27
C VAL A 139 -15.42 -0.57 -3.66
N THR A 140 -15.94 -1.22 -4.71
CA THR A 140 -15.47 -1.02 -6.09
C THR A 140 -15.71 0.40 -6.60
N LEU A 141 -16.73 1.07 -6.11
CA LEU A 141 -17.03 2.48 -6.43
C LEU A 141 -16.27 3.47 -5.56
N ILE A 142 -16.11 3.13 -4.28
CA ILE A 142 -15.41 3.99 -3.32
C ILE A 142 -13.90 4.01 -3.62
N THR A 143 -13.32 2.90 -4.02
CA THR A 143 -11.87 2.77 -4.25
C THR A 143 -11.31 3.79 -5.24
N PRO A 144 -11.86 4.00 -6.46
CA PRO A 144 -11.33 5.01 -7.38
C PRO A 144 -11.43 6.44 -6.85
N VAL A 145 -12.52 6.75 -6.16
CA VAL A 145 -12.75 8.09 -5.57
C VAL A 145 -11.75 8.33 -4.44
N LEU A 146 -11.59 7.36 -3.56
CA LEU A 146 -10.62 7.41 -2.47
C LEU A 146 -9.18 7.50 -3.00
N THR A 147 -8.87 6.74 -4.04
CA THR A 147 -7.56 6.79 -4.73
C THR A 147 -7.27 8.19 -5.25
N LEU A 148 -8.22 8.77 -6.00
CA LEU A 148 -8.05 10.11 -6.54
C LEU A 148 -7.86 11.15 -5.42
N PHE A 149 -8.66 11.06 -4.37
CA PHE A 149 -8.53 11.92 -3.19
C PHE A 149 -7.15 11.79 -2.55
N LEU A 150 -6.67 10.58 -2.31
CA LEU A 150 -5.34 10.34 -1.71
C LEU A 150 -4.21 10.84 -2.61
N VAL A 151 -4.31 10.66 -3.93
CA VAL A 151 -3.33 11.19 -4.90
C VAL A 151 -3.29 12.71 -4.82
N VAL A 152 -4.43 13.37 -4.80
CA VAL A 152 -4.51 14.84 -4.69
C VAL A 152 -3.89 15.31 -3.37
N VAL A 153 -4.25 14.69 -2.25
CA VAL A 153 -3.67 15.00 -0.93
C VAL A 153 -2.16 14.83 -0.95
N LEU A 154 -1.66 13.74 -1.53
CA LEU A 154 -0.24 13.46 -1.63
C LEU A 154 0.49 14.51 -2.47
N VAL A 155 -0.05 14.88 -3.64
CA VAL A 155 0.51 15.94 -4.51
C VAL A 155 0.55 17.28 -3.77
N LEU A 156 -0.52 17.63 -3.07
CA LEU A 156 -0.58 18.86 -2.27
C LEU A 156 0.46 18.84 -1.14
N LEU A 157 0.59 17.70 -0.44
CA LEU A 157 1.58 17.53 0.62
C LEU A 157 3.00 17.72 0.09
N ILE A 158 3.35 17.08 -1.02
CA ILE A 158 4.69 17.22 -1.64
C ILE A 158 4.91 18.64 -2.13
N ARG A 159 3.89 19.28 -2.69
CA ARG A 159 4.06 20.59 -3.36
C ARG A 159 4.11 21.75 -2.38
N TYR A 160 3.31 21.71 -1.32
CA TYR A 160 3.06 22.87 -0.44
C TYR A 160 3.57 22.69 1.00
N THR A 161 4.02 21.48 1.43
CA THR A 161 4.51 21.31 2.79
C THR A 161 6.04 21.43 2.91
N LYS A 162 6.51 21.77 4.11
CA LYS A 162 7.96 21.80 4.44
C LYS A 162 8.63 20.44 4.21
N ILE A 163 7.91 19.35 4.48
CA ILE A 163 8.37 17.97 4.24
C ILE A 163 8.57 17.75 2.74
N GLY A 164 7.62 18.15 1.91
CA GLY A 164 7.73 18.04 0.45
C GLY A 164 8.87 18.92 -0.12
N MET A 165 9.11 20.10 0.45
CA MET A 165 10.27 20.91 0.08
C MET A 165 11.60 20.22 0.43
N ALA A 166 11.70 19.64 1.62
CA ALA A 166 12.89 18.87 2.02
C ALA A 166 13.11 17.66 1.11
N MET A 167 12.07 16.92 0.77
CA MET A 167 12.13 15.79 -0.16
C MET A 167 12.67 16.21 -1.54
N ARG A 168 12.19 17.31 -2.09
CA ARG A 168 12.67 17.84 -3.37
C ARG A 168 14.09 18.39 -3.32
N ALA A 169 14.52 18.90 -2.16
CA ALA A 169 15.89 19.37 -1.98
C ALA A 169 16.90 18.22 -1.97
N VAL A 170 16.51 17.07 -1.40
CA VAL A 170 17.36 15.86 -1.34
C VAL A 170 17.36 15.10 -2.68
N SER A 171 16.30 15.24 -3.49
CA SER A 171 16.17 14.54 -4.79
C SER A 171 16.98 15.18 -5.93
N LYS A 172 17.52 16.40 -5.74
CA LYS A 172 18.45 17.07 -6.67
C LYS A 172 19.88 16.61 -6.42
#